data_09d4d5714671a408d689dd128aff7105
#
_entry.id   09d4d5714671a408d689dd128aff7105
#
_cell.length_a   1.000
_cell.length_b   1.000
_cell.length_c   1.000
_cell.angle_alpha   90.00
_cell.angle_beta   90.00
_cell.angle_gamma   90.00
#
_symmetry.space_group_name_H-M   'P 1'
#
loop_
_entity.id
_entity.type
_entity.pdbx_description
1 polymer ?
#
loop_
_entity_poly.entity_id
_entity_poly.type
_entity_poly.pdbx_seq_one_letter_code
_entity_poly.pdbx_strand_id
1 'polypeptide(L)'
;NNFFANPRWKEAIDYLIKAGQMVNFHGVDVRIMNEEQAFYLSKLKLKRRIHIAWDLPDIDLTEKLKEVTKYIKPRNLSCYVLVGFNSTIEQDIYRLNRLKELGISPFVQPYRDFNNDRKPTLYEKDIAQWANKHQIFKSCDFADFSPRKGFKCKYYLKQL
;
A
#
# COMPACT_ATOMS: atom_id res chain seq x y z
N ASN A 1 5.39 -13.86 6.13
CA ASN A 1 6.85 -13.95 6.17
C ASN A 1 7.47 -12.57 6.04
N ASN A 2 8.21 -12.15 7.06
CA ASN A 2 8.94 -10.88 7.04
C ASN A 2 10.42 -11.16 6.81
N PHE A 3 11.01 -10.55 5.77
CA PHE A 3 12.43 -10.69 5.47
C PHE A 3 13.33 -10.33 6.65
N PHE A 4 12.99 -9.26 7.37
CA PHE A 4 13.77 -8.78 8.51
C PHE A 4 13.66 -9.64 9.79
N ALA A 5 12.82 -10.67 9.81
CA ALA A 5 12.84 -11.69 10.86
C ALA A 5 14.08 -12.60 10.77
N ASN A 6 14.78 -12.63 9.63
CA ASN A 6 16.04 -13.34 9.50
C ASN A 6 17.17 -12.52 10.16
N PRO A 7 17.88 -13.05 11.18
CA PRO A 7 18.98 -12.32 11.84
C PRO A 7 20.14 -11.98 10.90
N ARG A 8 20.29 -12.69 9.79
CA ARG A 8 21.35 -12.46 8.78
C ARG A 8 20.85 -11.59 7.60
N TRP A 9 19.77 -10.81 7.77
CA TRP A 9 19.21 -9.98 6.72
C TRP A 9 20.23 -8.99 6.12
N LYS A 10 21.12 -8.45 6.95
CA LYS A 10 22.15 -7.48 6.56
C LYS A 10 23.17 -8.10 5.62
N GLU A 11 23.70 -9.27 5.97
CA GLU A 11 24.62 -10.03 5.12
C GLU A 11 23.99 -10.37 3.76
N ALA A 12 22.70 -10.75 3.78
CA ALA A 12 21.98 -11.06 2.54
C ALA A 12 21.85 -9.82 1.64
N ILE A 13 21.55 -8.66 2.19
CA ILE A 13 21.48 -7.39 1.42
C ILE A 13 22.86 -7.01 0.91
N ASP A 14 23.92 -7.08 1.73
CA ASP A 14 25.29 -6.78 1.32
C ASP A 14 25.75 -7.68 0.16
N TYR A 15 25.40 -8.96 0.22
CA TYR A 15 25.68 -9.90 -0.87
C TYR A 15 24.96 -9.45 -2.16
N LEU A 16 23.68 -9.09 -2.10
CA LEU A 16 22.91 -8.64 -3.27
C LEU A 16 23.47 -7.35 -3.86
N ILE A 17 23.92 -6.42 -3.01
CA ILE A 17 24.55 -5.16 -3.43
C ILE A 17 25.87 -5.47 -4.18
N LYS A 18 26.73 -6.31 -3.58
CA LYS A 18 28.03 -6.70 -4.19
C LYS A 18 27.84 -7.43 -5.51
N ALA A 19 26.88 -8.33 -5.59
CA ALA A 19 26.54 -9.06 -6.80
C ALA A 19 25.96 -8.17 -7.91
N GLY A 20 25.53 -6.95 -7.59
CA GLY A 20 24.92 -6.02 -8.54
C GLY A 20 23.61 -6.48 -9.14
N GLN A 21 22.98 -7.50 -8.57
CA GLN A 21 21.77 -8.12 -9.06
C GLN A 21 20.55 -7.23 -8.86
N MET A 22 19.66 -7.24 -9.87
CA MET A 22 18.33 -6.63 -9.72
C MET A 22 17.43 -7.57 -8.94
N VAL A 23 16.85 -7.05 -7.85
CA VAL A 23 16.01 -7.85 -6.94
C VAL A 23 14.54 -7.45 -7.03
N ASN A 24 13.68 -8.43 -6.83
CA ASN A 24 12.25 -8.24 -6.62
C ASN A 24 11.97 -8.50 -5.15
N PHE A 25 11.66 -7.44 -4.40
CA PHE A 25 11.60 -7.49 -2.95
C PHE A 25 10.15 -7.50 -2.48
N HIS A 26 9.74 -8.59 -1.83
CA HIS A 26 8.40 -8.80 -1.29
C HIS A 26 8.45 -9.17 0.19
N GLY A 27 7.34 -8.95 0.90
CA GLY A 27 7.17 -9.43 2.26
C GLY A 27 7.91 -8.60 3.31
N VAL A 28 7.83 -7.29 3.20
CA VAL A 28 8.34 -6.37 4.22
C VAL A 28 7.18 -5.90 5.10
N ASP A 29 7.28 -6.18 6.39
CA ASP A 29 6.38 -5.61 7.39
C ASP A 29 6.92 -4.23 7.82
N VAL A 30 6.31 -3.18 7.30
CA VAL A 30 6.73 -1.81 7.58
C VAL A 30 6.56 -1.40 9.04
N ARG A 31 5.66 -2.05 9.78
CA ARG A 31 5.39 -1.75 11.20
C ARG A 31 6.62 -1.92 12.07
N ILE A 32 7.44 -2.92 11.76
CA ILE A 32 8.63 -3.28 12.53
C ILE A 32 9.94 -2.91 11.84
N MET A 33 9.87 -2.31 10.64
CA MET A 33 11.06 -1.86 9.93
C MET A 33 11.71 -0.69 10.67
N ASN A 34 13.01 -0.77 10.96
CA ASN A 34 13.78 0.35 11.53
C ASN A 34 14.50 1.16 10.44
N GLU A 35 15.12 2.27 10.84
CA GLU A 35 15.82 3.17 9.92
C GLU A 35 16.99 2.49 9.21
N GLU A 36 17.76 1.64 9.93
CA GLU A 36 18.87 0.90 9.33
C GLU A 36 18.38 -0.02 8.22
N GLN A 37 17.29 -0.75 8.45
CA GLN A 37 16.68 -1.64 7.47
C GLN A 37 16.17 -0.86 6.23
N ALA A 38 15.53 0.29 6.43
CA ALA A 38 15.10 1.15 5.34
C ALA A 38 16.29 1.69 4.53
N PHE A 39 17.36 2.10 5.21
CA PHE A 39 18.60 2.54 4.57
C PHE A 39 19.22 1.43 3.70
N TYR A 40 19.34 0.21 4.24
CA TYR A 40 19.90 -0.92 3.49
C TYR A 40 19.04 -1.27 2.27
N LEU A 41 17.71 -1.30 2.41
CA LEU A 41 16.80 -1.51 1.26
C LEU A 41 16.98 -0.44 0.17
N SER A 42 17.26 0.79 0.56
CA SER A 42 17.43 1.90 -0.39
C SER A 42 18.65 1.72 -1.32
N LYS A 43 19.62 0.89 -0.93
CA LYS A 43 20.84 0.60 -1.71
C LYS A 43 20.64 -0.47 -2.77
N LEU A 44 19.56 -1.24 -2.69
CA LEU A 44 19.28 -2.32 -3.63
C LEU A 44 18.93 -1.80 -5.03
N LYS A 45 19.38 -2.52 -6.06
CA LYS A 45 18.88 -2.35 -7.41
C LYS A 45 17.54 -3.08 -7.53
N LEU A 46 16.45 -2.31 -7.53
CA LEU A 46 15.11 -2.87 -7.56
C LEU A 46 14.67 -3.15 -9.01
N LYS A 47 14.19 -4.36 -9.28
CA LYS A 47 13.50 -4.70 -10.53
C LYS A 47 12.05 -4.18 -10.53
N ARG A 48 11.40 -4.20 -9.38
CA ARG A 48 10.04 -3.70 -9.12
C ARG A 48 10.01 -2.95 -7.80
N ARG A 49 8.86 -2.32 -7.50
CA ARG A 49 8.63 -1.65 -6.21
C ARG A 49 8.73 -2.63 -5.06
N ILE A 50 9.18 -2.16 -3.90
CA ILE A 50 9.09 -2.89 -2.64
C ILE A 50 7.62 -2.89 -2.22
N HIS A 51 7.10 -4.08 -1.94
CA HIS A 51 5.72 -4.24 -1.49
C HIS A 51 5.65 -4.25 0.04
N ILE A 52 4.86 -3.34 0.57
CA ILE A 52 4.48 -3.22 1.98
C ILE A 52 2.97 -3.41 2.10
N ALA A 53 2.43 -3.53 3.31
CA ALA A 53 1.00 -3.69 3.53
C ALA A 53 0.48 -2.76 4.63
N TRP A 54 -0.75 -2.26 4.43
CA TRP A 54 -1.54 -1.53 5.43
C TRP A 54 -2.95 -2.12 5.50
N ASP A 55 -3.05 -3.34 6.04
CA ASP A 55 -4.30 -4.10 6.07
C ASP A 55 -5.14 -3.83 7.32
N LEU A 56 -4.51 -3.42 8.42
CA LEU A 56 -5.19 -3.17 9.69
C LEU A 56 -5.67 -1.72 9.77
N PRO A 57 -7.00 -1.46 9.76
CA PRO A 57 -7.55 -0.10 9.72
C PRO A 57 -7.33 0.68 11.02
N ASP A 58 -7.19 -0.01 12.17
CA ASP A 58 -7.00 0.59 13.48
C ASP A 58 -5.54 0.98 13.78
N ILE A 59 -4.61 0.62 12.89
CA ILE A 59 -3.19 0.98 13.03
C ILE A 59 -2.86 2.07 12.03
N ASP A 60 -2.57 3.28 12.52
CA ASP A 60 -2.07 4.36 11.66
C ASP A 60 -0.58 4.18 11.37
N LEU A 61 -0.25 3.98 10.10
CA LEU A 61 1.13 3.83 9.63
C LEU A 61 1.72 5.14 9.07
N THR A 62 1.02 6.26 9.16
CA THR A 62 1.44 7.52 8.52
C THR A 62 2.83 7.94 8.94
N GLU A 63 3.11 8.01 10.25
CA GLU A 63 4.43 8.44 10.75
C GLU A 63 5.52 7.41 10.39
N LYS A 64 5.19 6.13 10.47
CA LYS A 64 6.11 5.07 10.07
C LYS A 64 6.48 5.13 8.59
N LEU A 65 5.52 5.40 7.74
CA LEU A 65 5.76 5.58 6.31
C LEU A 65 6.56 6.84 6.01
N LYS A 66 6.37 7.93 6.76
CA LYS A 66 7.22 9.13 6.68
C LYS A 66 8.67 8.81 7.03
N GLU A 67 8.92 8.04 8.10
CA GLU A 67 10.27 7.60 8.46
C GLU A 67 10.93 6.80 7.32
N VAL A 68 10.23 5.81 6.79
CA VAL A 68 10.72 4.95 5.72
C VAL A 68 11.01 5.75 4.44
N THR A 69 10.18 6.73 4.12
CA THR A 69 10.34 7.56 2.91
C THR A 69 11.50 8.55 2.99
N LYS A 70 12.13 8.75 4.15
CA LYS A 70 13.41 9.45 4.25
C LYS A 70 14.55 8.71 3.52
N TYR A 71 14.46 7.39 3.47
CA TYR A 71 15.48 6.51 2.88
C TYR A 71 15.05 5.92 1.53
N ILE A 72 13.81 5.47 1.42
CA ILE A 72 13.28 4.82 0.23
C ILE A 72 12.36 5.80 -0.51
N LYS A 73 12.72 6.15 -1.74
CA LYS A 73 11.88 7.06 -2.55
C LYS A 73 10.46 6.50 -2.66
N PRO A 74 9.40 7.30 -2.44
CA PRO A 74 8.00 6.84 -2.48
C PRO A 74 7.63 6.08 -3.75
N ARG A 75 8.18 6.48 -4.90
CA ARG A 75 7.97 5.79 -6.19
C ARG A 75 8.47 4.34 -6.23
N ASN A 76 9.37 3.97 -5.30
CA ASN A 76 9.90 2.62 -5.15
C ASN A 76 9.07 1.76 -4.19
N LEU A 77 8.02 2.32 -3.60
CA LEU A 77 7.10 1.64 -2.70
C LEU A 77 5.75 1.38 -3.37
N SER A 78 5.15 0.25 -3.05
CA SER A 78 3.74 -0.07 -3.35
C SER A 78 3.11 -0.64 -2.09
N CYS A 79 1.96 -0.11 -1.69
CA CYS A 79 1.29 -0.50 -0.47
C CYS A 79 0.02 -1.30 -0.77
N TYR A 80 -0.03 -2.56 -0.36
CA TYR A 80 -1.26 -3.33 -0.34
C TYR A 80 -2.20 -2.75 0.71
N VAL A 81 -3.46 -2.57 0.35
CA VAL A 81 -4.51 -2.10 1.26
C VAL A 81 -5.72 -3.00 1.10
N LEU A 82 -6.02 -3.76 2.14
CA LEU A 82 -7.24 -4.57 2.19
C LEU A 82 -8.42 -3.66 2.58
N VAL A 83 -9.46 -3.62 1.75
CA VAL A 83 -10.67 -2.83 2.00
C VAL A 83 -11.88 -3.73 2.23
N GLY A 84 -12.78 -3.28 3.12
CA GLY A 84 -13.98 -4.04 3.47
C GLY A 84 -13.74 -5.22 4.42
N PHE A 85 -12.54 -5.33 5.02
CA PHE A 85 -12.25 -6.27 6.09
C PHE A 85 -12.07 -5.52 7.41
N ASN A 86 -13.08 -5.60 8.27
CA ASN A 86 -13.12 -4.88 9.56
C ASN A 86 -12.79 -3.37 9.43
N SER A 87 -13.06 -2.77 8.28
CA SER A 87 -12.83 -1.36 8.02
C SER A 87 -14.12 -0.64 7.62
N THR A 88 -14.24 0.62 8.01
CA THR A 88 -15.27 1.53 7.53
C THR A 88 -14.82 2.20 6.23
N ILE A 89 -15.77 2.84 5.53
CA ILE A 89 -15.51 3.64 4.33
C ILE A 89 -14.49 4.75 4.63
N GLU A 90 -14.64 5.43 5.78
CA GLU A 90 -13.74 6.50 6.20
C GLU A 90 -12.33 6.01 6.45
N GLN A 91 -12.18 4.86 7.11
CA GLN A 91 -10.87 4.25 7.38
C GLN A 91 -10.17 3.83 6.10
N ASP A 92 -10.92 3.27 5.13
CA ASP A 92 -10.37 2.91 3.83
C ASP A 92 -9.86 4.14 3.07
N ILE A 93 -10.68 5.20 3.00
CA ILE A 93 -10.35 6.46 2.33
C ILE A 93 -9.20 7.17 3.05
N TYR A 94 -9.18 7.18 4.37
CA TYR A 94 -8.10 7.75 5.18
C TYR A 94 -6.75 7.14 4.79
N ARG A 95 -6.62 5.81 4.83
CA ARG A 95 -5.38 5.11 4.48
C ARG A 95 -4.92 5.45 3.07
N LEU A 96 -5.84 5.46 2.11
CA LEU A 96 -5.51 5.78 0.72
C LEU A 96 -5.10 7.23 0.53
N ASN A 97 -5.75 8.19 1.20
CA ASN A 97 -5.36 9.59 1.15
C ASN A 97 -3.97 9.82 1.77
N ARG A 98 -3.64 9.14 2.88
CA ARG A 98 -2.28 9.20 3.46
C ARG A 98 -1.24 8.67 2.47
N LEU A 99 -1.50 7.54 1.78
CA LEU A 99 -0.60 7.03 0.75
C LEU A 99 -0.45 8.01 -0.43
N LYS A 100 -1.55 8.65 -0.85
CA LYS A 100 -1.55 9.69 -1.91
C LYS A 100 -0.66 10.87 -1.53
N GLU A 101 -0.81 11.41 -0.33
CA GLU A 101 -0.01 12.52 0.20
C GLU A 101 1.49 12.18 0.28
N LEU A 102 1.81 10.95 0.66
CA LEU A 102 3.19 10.45 0.73
C LEU A 102 3.77 10.08 -0.66
N GLY A 103 2.97 10.11 -1.71
CA GLY A 103 3.38 9.72 -3.06
C GLY A 103 3.62 8.21 -3.24
N ILE A 104 3.10 7.39 -2.33
CA ILE A 104 3.19 5.93 -2.37
C ILE A 104 2.02 5.39 -3.19
N SER A 105 2.32 4.47 -4.11
CA SER A 105 1.27 3.86 -4.93
C SER A 105 0.54 2.78 -4.15
N PRO A 106 -0.80 2.86 -4.00
CA PRO A 106 -1.57 1.77 -3.41
C PRO A 106 -1.76 0.62 -4.39
N PHE A 107 -2.05 -0.56 -3.83
CA PHE A 107 -2.66 -1.68 -4.50
C PHE A 107 -3.81 -2.19 -3.64
N VAL A 108 -5.02 -1.75 -3.98
CA VAL A 108 -6.24 -2.03 -3.20
C VAL A 108 -6.79 -3.39 -3.56
N GLN A 109 -7.03 -4.20 -2.54
CA GLN A 109 -7.65 -5.52 -2.65
C GLN A 109 -8.99 -5.51 -1.90
N PRO A 110 -10.12 -5.63 -2.60
CA PRO A 110 -11.41 -5.86 -1.97
C PRO A 110 -11.43 -7.21 -1.25
N TYR A 111 -11.89 -7.21 -0.01
CA TYR A 111 -11.97 -8.43 0.78
C TYR A 111 -12.96 -9.43 0.18
N ARG A 112 -12.55 -10.69 0.19
CA ARG A 112 -13.38 -11.84 -0.18
C ARG A 112 -13.28 -12.89 0.91
N ASP A 113 -14.41 -13.42 1.32
CA ASP A 113 -14.46 -14.57 2.19
C ASP A 113 -14.94 -15.78 1.38
N PHE A 114 -14.01 -16.67 1.07
CA PHE A 114 -14.30 -17.86 0.29
C PHE A 114 -15.07 -18.92 1.07
N ASN A 115 -15.01 -18.88 2.41
CA ASN A 115 -15.73 -19.83 3.27
C ASN A 115 -17.21 -19.47 3.37
N ASN A 116 -17.54 -18.17 3.32
CA ASN A 116 -18.90 -17.65 3.47
C ASN A 116 -19.45 -17.07 2.15
N ASP A 117 -18.83 -17.33 1.00
CA ASP A 117 -19.17 -16.79 -0.34
C ASP A 117 -19.35 -15.26 -0.36
N ARG A 118 -18.65 -14.53 0.54
CA ARG A 118 -18.73 -13.06 0.56
C ARG A 118 -18.04 -12.50 -0.68
N LYS A 119 -18.79 -11.78 -1.47
CA LYS A 119 -18.30 -11.05 -2.64
C LYS A 119 -18.09 -9.56 -2.32
N PRO A 120 -17.10 -8.91 -2.95
CA PRO A 120 -16.90 -7.48 -2.79
C PRO A 120 -18.14 -6.68 -3.18
N THR A 121 -18.47 -5.69 -2.36
CA THR A 121 -19.52 -4.71 -2.61
C THR A 121 -19.20 -3.80 -3.80
N LEU A 122 -20.16 -3.01 -4.27
CA LEU A 122 -19.92 -2.02 -5.32
C LEU A 122 -18.93 -0.95 -4.85
N TYR A 123 -19.03 -0.49 -3.60
CA TYR A 123 -18.07 0.45 -3.01
C TYR A 123 -16.64 -0.09 -3.06
N GLU A 124 -16.43 -1.31 -2.60
CA GLU A 124 -15.10 -1.94 -2.56
C GLU A 124 -14.50 -2.13 -3.96
N LYS A 125 -15.32 -2.40 -4.96
CA LYS A 125 -14.89 -2.46 -6.37
C LYS A 125 -14.54 -1.08 -6.92
N ASP A 126 -15.36 -0.07 -6.62
CA ASP A 126 -15.18 1.29 -7.12
C ASP A 126 -13.94 1.95 -6.50
N ILE A 127 -13.68 1.76 -5.19
CA ILE A 127 -12.48 2.29 -4.53
C ILE A 127 -11.21 1.59 -5.06
N ALA A 128 -11.27 0.29 -5.31
CA ALA A 128 -10.16 -0.44 -5.94
C ALA A 128 -9.93 0.03 -7.39
N GLN A 129 -10.98 0.28 -8.16
CA GLN A 129 -10.86 0.81 -9.52
C GLN A 129 -10.23 2.20 -9.54
N TRP A 130 -10.57 3.07 -8.59
CA TRP A 130 -9.99 4.40 -8.44
C TRP A 130 -8.51 4.31 -8.05
N ALA A 131 -8.21 3.59 -6.98
CA ALA A 131 -6.88 3.58 -6.37
C ALA A 131 -5.84 2.82 -7.21
N ASN A 132 -6.23 1.73 -7.88
CA ASN A 132 -5.30 0.90 -8.67
C ASN A 132 -4.95 1.50 -10.04
N LYS A 133 -5.67 2.54 -10.49
CA LYS A 133 -5.33 3.30 -11.68
C LYS A 133 -4.47 4.50 -11.29
N HIS A 134 -3.16 4.32 -11.30
CA HIS A 134 -2.18 5.29 -10.80
C HIS A 134 -2.41 6.74 -11.27
N GLN A 135 -2.75 6.95 -12.54
CA GLN A 135 -3.01 8.30 -13.07
C GLN A 135 -4.28 8.90 -12.45
N ILE A 136 -5.36 8.12 -12.35
CA ILE A 136 -6.61 8.56 -11.74
C ILE A 136 -6.40 8.83 -10.25
N PHE A 137 -5.75 7.92 -9.55
CA PHE A 137 -5.47 8.08 -8.12
C PHE A 137 -4.72 9.37 -7.81
N LYS A 138 -3.76 9.77 -8.66
CA LYS A 138 -3.01 11.01 -8.46
C LYS A 138 -3.78 12.27 -8.77
N SER A 139 -4.62 12.26 -9.80
CA SER A 139 -5.25 13.47 -10.37
C SER A 139 -6.67 13.72 -9.90
N CYS A 140 -7.34 12.71 -9.31
CA CYS A 140 -8.74 12.77 -8.94
C CYS A 140 -8.92 12.31 -7.49
N ASP A 141 -9.74 13.03 -6.71
CA ASP A 141 -10.15 12.56 -5.40
C ASP A 141 -11.26 11.52 -5.51
N PHE A 142 -11.35 10.62 -4.52
CA PHE A 142 -12.34 9.55 -4.57
C PHE A 142 -13.77 10.08 -4.73
N ALA A 143 -14.11 11.18 -4.04
CA ALA A 143 -15.43 11.81 -4.14
C ALA A 143 -15.82 12.19 -5.58
N ASP A 144 -14.85 12.63 -6.39
CA ASP A 144 -15.07 13.09 -7.76
C ASP A 144 -14.94 11.98 -8.81
N PHE A 145 -14.44 10.82 -8.41
CA PHE A 145 -14.31 9.69 -9.30
C PHE A 145 -15.67 9.16 -9.76
N SER A 146 -15.77 8.91 -11.08
CA SER A 146 -16.97 8.35 -11.74
C SER A 146 -16.65 6.98 -12.29
N PRO A 147 -16.92 5.88 -11.55
CA PRO A 147 -16.66 4.51 -12.02
C PRO A 147 -17.59 4.08 -13.15
N ARG A 148 -18.75 4.74 -13.26
CA ARG A 148 -19.80 4.47 -14.28
C ARG A 148 -20.59 5.73 -14.59
N LYS A 149 -21.26 5.75 -15.77
CA LYS A 149 -22.04 6.90 -16.23
C LYS A 149 -23.10 7.29 -15.20
N GLY A 150 -23.18 8.58 -14.89
CA GLY A 150 -24.18 9.16 -13.98
C GLY A 150 -23.94 8.92 -12.49
N PHE A 151 -22.85 8.27 -12.09
CA PHE A 151 -22.54 8.01 -10.69
C PHE A 151 -21.19 8.63 -10.29
N LYS A 152 -21.18 9.28 -9.14
CA LYS A 152 -19.95 9.79 -8.48
C LYS A 152 -19.76 9.17 -7.11
N CYS A 153 -18.54 8.83 -6.76
CA CYS A 153 -18.22 8.17 -5.50
C CYS A 153 -18.52 9.01 -4.25
N LYS A 154 -18.72 10.34 -4.38
CA LYS A 154 -19.23 11.19 -3.29
C LYS A 154 -20.57 10.70 -2.72
N TYR A 155 -21.34 9.93 -3.45
CA TYR A 155 -22.60 9.37 -2.94
C TYR A 155 -22.37 8.32 -1.83
N TYR A 156 -21.24 7.62 -1.82
CA TYR A 156 -20.86 6.75 -0.71
C TYR A 156 -20.59 7.53 0.57
N LEU A 157 -20.07 8.75 0.45
CA LEU A 157 -19.71 9.61 1.59
C LEU A 157 -20.91 10.35 2.20
N LYS A 158 -22.05 10.41 1.51
CA LYS A 158 -23.28 11.02 2.02
C LYS A 158 -24.12 10.07 2.87
N GLN A 159 -23.75 8.80 2.91
CA GLN A 159 -24.44 7.76 3.70
C GLN A 159 -23.78 7.54 5.06
N LEU A 160 -22.76 8.35 5.36
CA LEU A 160 -22.02 8.41 6.62
C LEU A 160 -22.58 9.54 7.48
#